data_007ac1ffc933e25e39322b7c75705540
#
_entry.id   007ac1ffc933e25e39322b7c75705540
#
_cell.length_a   1.000
_cell.length_b   1.000
_cell.length_c   1.000
_cell.angle_alpha   90.00
_cell.angle_beta   90.00
_cell.angle_gamma   90.00
#
_symmetry.space_group_name_H-M   'P 1'
#
loop_
_entity.id
_entity.type
_entity.pdbx_description
1 polymer ?
#
loop_
_entity_poly.entity_id
_entity_poly.type
_entity_poly.pdbx_seq_one_letter_code
_entity_poly.pdbx_strand_id
1 'polypeptide(L)'
;TSYKVWLCAHRGNTQKGMKEGIPENSLPAIEHSVKAGVEMIELDARPTSDGVLVLMHDNTIDRTTNGSGAVGDFTYQQLQQFYLKDASGNITGERIPTLEEAMKKGKGKVYYNLDIVNKNVAVNTIVALLKKLDMEGSTLLYVSNNRNYAFDLKAANSSLLLHPMAKATDDITYFSSSY
;
A
#
# COMPACT_ATOMS: atom_id res chain seq x y z
N THR A 1 0.44 -1.98 33.36
CA THR A 1 0.76 -1.44 32.03
C THR A 1 -0.19 -2.08 31.04
N SER A 2 -1.17 -1.34 30.52
CA SER A 2 -2.04 -1.84 29.44
C SER A 2 -1.26 -1.78 28.14
N TYR A 3 -1.03 -2.92 27.51
CA TYR A 3 -0.47 -2.96 26.16
C TYR A 3 -1.58 -2.60 25.17
N LYS A 4 -1.34 -1.60 24.33
CA LYS A 4 -2.24 -1.28 23.21
C LYS A 4 -1.87 -2.20 22.03
N VAL A 5 -2.82 -3.02 21.60
CA VAL A 5 -2.68 -3.81 20.38
C VAL A 5 -3.15 -2.95 19.20
N TRP A 6 -2.36 -2.88 18.15
CA TRP A 6 -2.73 -2.22 16.90
C TRP A 6 -3.26 -3.26 15.93
N LEU A 7 -4.45 -2.99 15.41
CA LEU A 7 -5.05 -3.82 14.36
C LEU A 7 -4.69 -3.25 13.00
N CYS A 8 -4.14 -4.09 12.14
CA CYS A 8 -3.79 -3.73 10.77
C CYS A 8 -4.70 -4.46 9.77
N ALA A 9 -5.39 -3.69 8.93
CA ALA A 9 -6.20 -4.23 7.85
C ALA A 9 -5.33 -4.53 6.63
N HIS A 10 -5.07 -5.82 6.36
CA HIS A 10 -4.26 -6.30 5.25
C HIS A 10 -4.95 -6.03 3.91
N ARG A 11 -4.24 -5.41 2.95
CA ARG A 11 -4.76 -4.95 1.64
C ARG A 11 -6.00 -4.06 1.76
N GLY A 12 -6.00 -3.23 2.79
CA GLY A 12 -7.09 -2.30 3.05
C GLY A 12 -8.35 -2.92 3.62
N ASN A 13 -8.46 -4.26 3.75
CA ASN A 13 -9.71 -4.93 4.05
C ASN A 13 -9.70 -5.68 5.38
N THR A 14 -10.87 -5.87 5.95
CA THR A 14 -11.11 -6.73 7.10
C THR A 14 -11.71 -8.06 6.64
N GLN A 15 -11.65 -9.09 7.50
CA GLN A 15 -12.29 -10.37 7.20
C GLN A 15 -13.82 -10.23 7.00
N LYS A 16 -14.46 -9.29 7.71
CA LYS A 16 -15.87 -8.98 7.53
C LYS A 16 -16.12 -8.35 6.16
N GLY A 17 -15.34 -7.33 5.76
CA GLY A 17 -15.48 -6.70 4.45
C GLY A 17 -15.29 -7.68 3.30
N MET A 18 -14.34 -8.62 3.40
CA MET A 18 -14.18 -9.68 2.39
C MET A 18 -15.43 -10.55 2.27
N LYS A 19 -16.07 -10.91 3.39
CA LYS A 19 -17.33 -11.69 3.39
C LYS A 19 -18.51 -10.90 2.82
N GLU A 20 -18.48 -9.58 2.89
CA GLU A 20 -19.46 -8.66 2.33
C GLU A 20 -19.21 -8.34 0.84
N GLY A 21 -18.23 -8.99 0.19
CA GLY A 21 -17.92 -8.81 -1.22
C GLY A 21 -17.11 -7.55 -1.53
N ILE A 22 -16.47 -6.95 -0.54
CA ILE A 22 -15.59 -5.78 -0.74
C ILE A 22 -14.24 -6.25 -1.30
N PRO A 23 -13.76 -5.71 -2.44
CA PRO A 23 -12.47 -6.12 -3.00
C PRO A 23 -11.29 -5.63 -2.16
N GLU A 24 -10.19 -6.39 -2.18
CA GLU A 24 -8.91 -5.95 -1.61
C GLU A 24 -8.35 -4.72 -2.35
N ASN A 25 -7.51 -3.91 -1.68
CA ASN A 25 -6.85 -2.75 -2.30
C ASN A 25 -7.84 -1.82 -3.03
N SER A 26 -8.98 -1.54 -2.41
CA SER A 26 -10.06 -0.70 -2.96
C SER A 26 -10.46 0.42 -2.02
N LEU A 27 -11.11 1.46 -2.55
CA LEU A 27 -11.60 2.57 -1.73
C LEU A 27 -12.67 2.12 -0.71
N PRO A 28 -13.64 1.25 -1.07
CA PRO A 28 -14.59 0.71 -0.10
C PRO A 28 -13.93 -0.10 1.02
N ALA A 29 -12.86 -0.85 0.73
CA ALA A 29 -12.13 -1.59 1.75
C ALA A 29 -11.53 -0.67 2.80
N ILE A 30 -10.91 0.43 2.37
CA ILE A 30 -10.35 1.46 3.26
C ILE A 30 -11.46 2.09 4.12
N GLU A 31 -12.58 2.49 3.49
CA GLU A 31 -13.71 3.06 4.22
C GLU A 31 -14.29 2.09 5.26
N HIS A 32 -14.42 0.82 4.88
CA HIS A 32 -14.89 -0.24 5.78
C HIS A 32 -13.94 -0.40 6.97
N SER A 33 -12.62 -0.45 6.71
CA SER A 33 -11.59 -0.62 7.76
C SER A 33 -11.53 0.58 8.70
N VAL A 34 -11.64 1.80 8.18
CA VAL A 34 -11.74 3.02 9.00
C VAL A 34 -12.99 2.98 9.90
N LYS A 35 -14.15 2.56 9.36
CA LYS A 35 -15.40 2.41 10.14
C LYS A 35 -15.30 1.29 11.18
N ALA A 36 -14.54 0.25 10.90
CA ALA A 36 -14.29 -0.85 11.84
C ALA A 36 -13.35 -0.47 13.00
N GLY A 37 -12.71 0.71 12.92
CA GLY A 37 -11.86 1.24 13.99
C GLY A 37 -10.47 0.64 14.03
N VAL A 38 -9.92 0.16 12.90
CA VAL A 38 -8.53 -0.30 12.83
C VAL A 38 -7.58 0.89 13.00
N GLU A 39 -6.43 0.69 13.61
CA GLU A 39 -5.42 1.72 13.77
C GLU A 39 -4.52 1.86 12.53
N MET A 40 -4.36 0.80 11.76
CA MET A 40 -3.47 0.76 10.60
C MET A 40 -4.13 0.08 9.41
N ILE A 41 -3.80 0.55 8.22
CA ILE A 41 -4.18 -0.07 6.94
C ILE A 41 -2.90 -0.37 6.16
N GLU A 42 -2.74 -1.62 5.78
CA GLU A 42 -1.68 -2.02 4.85
C GLU A 42 -2.22 -1.97 3.42
N LEU A 43 -1.41 -1.45 2.50
CA LEU A 43 -1.73 -1.30 1.08
C LEU A 43 -0.52 -1.66 0.22
N ASP A 44 -0.80 -2.22 -0.93
CA ASP A 44 0.17 -2.53 -1.97
C ASP A 44 0.12 -1.49 -3.09
N ALA A 45 1.26 -0.92 -3.47
CA ALA A 45 1.29 0.04 -4.56
C ALA A 45 2.28 -0.33 -5.66
N ARG A 46 1.87 -0.13 -6.92
CA ARG A 46 2.67 -0.33 -8.12
C ARG A 46 2.54 0.85 -9.08
N PRO A 47 3.59 1.18 -9.84
CA PRO A 47 3.51 2.18 -10.90
C PRO A 47 2.86 1.61 -12.16
N THR A 48 2.03 2.41 -12.80
CA THR A 48 1.57 2.23 -14.18
C THR A 48 2.66 2.65 -15.18
N SER A 49 2.44 2.43 -16.48
CA SER A 49 3.37 2.86 -17.54
C SER A 49 3.58 4.37 -17.59
N ASP A 50 2.60 5.15 -17.17
CA ASP A 50 2.66 6.62 -17.06
C ASP A 50 3.06 7.11 -15.65
N GLY A 51 3.54 6.20 -14.78
CA GLY A 51 4.12 6.53 -13.47
C GLY A 51 3.13 6.82 -12.36
N VAL A 52 1.83 6.62 -12.58
CA VAL A 52 0.81 6.76 -11.53
C VAL A 52 0.89 5.56 -10.58
N LEU A 53 0.97 5.81 -9.28
CA LEU A 53 0.91 4.73 -8.28
C LEU A 53 -0.53 4.29 -8.07
N VAL A 54 -0.82 3.01 -8.35
CA VAL A 54 -2.13 2.38 -8.18
C VAL A 54 -2.07 1.29 -7.13
N LEU A 55 -3.21 0.95 -6.53
CA LEU A 55 -3.30 -0.15 -5.57
C LEU A 55 -3.38 -1.50 -6.30
N MET A 56 -2.33 -2.31 -6.17
CA MET A 56 -2.29 -3.67 -6.71
C MET A 56 -1.20 -4.49 -6.01
N HIS A 57 -1.59 -5.65 -5.47
CA HIS A 57 -0.62 -6.58 -4.86
C HIS A 57 0.21 -7.28 -5.92
N ASP A 58 -0.43 -7.93 -6.89
CA ASP A 58 0.21 -8.75 -7.90
C ASP A 58 0.88 -7.87 -8.98
N ASN A 59 1.83 -8.44 -9.72
CA ASN A 59 2.43 -7.76 -10.85
C ASN A 59 1.46 -7.62 -12.04
N THR A 60 0.42 -8.44 -12.08
CA THR A 60 -0.63 -8.44 -13.10
C THR A 60 -2.00 -8.16 -12.49
N ILE A 61 -2.95 -7.73 -13.33
CA ILE A 61 -4.33 -7.42 -12.91
C ILE A 61 -5.28 -8.63 -12.94
N ASP A 62 -4.81 -9.80 -13.34
CA ASP A 62 -5.61 -10.98 -13.71
C ASP A 62 -6.43 -11.53 -12.54
N ARG A 63 -5.83 -11.64 -11.35
CA ARG A 63 -6.48 -12.25 -10.19
C ARG A 63 -7.61 -11.39 -9.64
N THR A 64 -7.37 -10.10 -9.54
CA THR A 64 -8.26 -9.17 -8.82
C THR A 64 -9.11 -8.30 -9.72
N THR A 65 -9.02 -8.47 -11.05
CA THR A 65 -9.86 -7.73 -12.01
C THR A 65 -10.44 -8.64 -13.09
N ASN A 66 -11.36 -8.09 -13.89
CA ASN A 66 -11.85 -8.74 -15.11
C ASN A 66 -10.95 -8.55 -16.34
N GLY A 67 -9.75 -7.93 -16.16
CA GLY A 67 -8.74 -7.77 -17.19
C GLY A 67 -7.61 -8.77 -17.06
N SER A 68 -6.61 -8.64 -17.94
CA SER A 68 -5.39 -9.45 -17.95
C SER A 68 -4.20 -8.63 -18.43
N GLY A 69 -3.01 -8.86 -17.87
CA GLY A 69 -1.75 -8.21 -18.24
C GLY A 69 -1.02 -7.56 -17.07
N ALA A 70 0.21 -7.12 -17.30
CA ALA A 70 1.02 -6.49 -16.25
C ALA A 70 0.57 -5.05 -15.98
N VAL A 71 0.55 -4.64 -14.71
CA VAL A 71 0.17 -3.26 -14.31
C VAL A 71 1.01 -2.22 -15.05
N GLY A 72 2.31 -2.45 -15.18
CA GLY A 72 3.25 -1.55 -15.84
C GLY A 72 3.10 -1.42 -17.36
N ASP A 73 2.26 -2.25 -17.99
CA ASP A 73 1.98 -2.17 -19.43
C ASP A 73 0.82 -1.20 -19.74
N PHE A 74 0.06 -0.79 -18.74
CA PHE A 74 -1.09 0.09 -18.87
C PHE A 74 -0.81 1.48 -18.30
N THR A 75 -1.36 2.51 -18.94
CA THR A 75 -1.56 3.81 -18.29
C THR A 75 -2.68 3.72 -17.26
N TYR A 76 -2.71 4.66 -16.30
CA TYR A 76 -3.81 4.71 -15.33
C TYR A 76 -5.18 4.79 -16.03
N GLN A 77 -5.29 5.60 -17.08
CA GLN A 77 -6.54 5.71 -17.85
C GLN A 77 -6.97 4.38 -18.47
N GLN A 78 -6.03 3.60 -19.01
CA GLN A 78 -6.32 2.27 -19.54
C GLN A 78 -6.78 1.27 -18.45
N LEU A 79 -6.20 1.34 -17.24
CA LEU A 79 -6.63 0.51 -16.13
C LEU A 79 -8.08 0.79 -15.70
N GLN A 80 -8.59 1.99 -15.94
CA GLN A 80 -9.95 2.38 -15.57
C GLN A 80 -11.06 1.69 -16.40
N GLN A 81 -10.73 0.89 -17.39
CA GLN A 81 -11.71 0.05 -18.09
C GLN A 81 -12.00 -1.27 -17.35
N PHE A 82 -11.14 -1.68 -16.40
CA PHE A 82 -11.28 -2.95 -15.68
C PHE A 82 -11.96 -2.76 -14.31
N TYR A 83 -12.78 -3.71 -13.95
CA TYR A 83 -13.47 -3.77 -12.66
C TYR A 83 -12.76 -4.73 -11.70
N LEU A 84 -12.71 -4.36 -10.43
CA LEU A 84 -12.19 -5.22 -9.37
C LEU A 84 -13.14 -6.41 -9.12
N LYS A 85 -12.55 -7.52 -8.70
CA LYS A 85 -13.26 -8.71 -8.20
C LYS A 85 -13.19 -8.76 -6.68
N ASP A 86 -14.24 -9.28 -6.06
CA ASP A 86 -14.24 -9.66 -4.66
C ASP A 86 -13.40 -10.94 -4.41
N ALA A 87 -13.27 -11.36 -3.16
CA ALA A 87 -12.52 -12.55 -2.78
C ALA A 87 -13.12 -13.86 -3.33
N SER A 88 -14.38 -13.85 -3.76
CA SER A 88 -15.09 -14.99 -4.39
C SER A 88 -14.96 -14.99 -5.92
N GLY A 89 -14.30 -13.98 -6.50
CA GLY A 89 -14.11 -13.82 -7.93
C GLY A 89 -15.27 -13.12 -8.65
N ASN A 90 -16.27 -12.61 -7.94
CA ASN A 90 -17.37 -11.85 -8.52
C ASN A 90 -16.90 -10.47 -8.93
N ILE A 91 -17.28 -10.01 -10.11
CA ILE A 91 -16.99 -8.66 -10.58
C ILE A 91 -17.83 -7.67 -9.75
N THR A 92 -17.16 -6.64 -9.23
CA THR A 92 -17.79 -5.54 -8.49
C THR A 92 -17.99 -4.31 -9.38
N GLY A 93 -18.58 -3.23 -8.85
CA GLY A 93 -18.63 -1.93 -9.52
C GLY A 93 -17.35 -1.09 -9.37
N GLU A 94 -16.37 -1.59 -8.59
CA GLU A 94 -15.19 -0.84 -8.19
C GLU A 94 -14.09 -0.88 -9.26
N ARG A 95 -13.29 0.19 -9.32
CA ARG A 95 -12.12 0.31 -10.20
C ARG A 95 -10.83 0.28 -9.40
N ILE A 96 -9.70 0.08 -10.08
CA ILE A 96 -8.37 0.18 -9.48
C ILE A 96 -8.14 1.64 -9.07
N PRO A 97 -7.99 1.95 -7.77
CA PRO A 97 -7.76 3.32 -7.33
C PRO A 97 -6.27 3.68 -7.39
N THR A 98 -5.99 4.98 -7.41
CA THR A 98 -4.63 5.48 -7.14
C THR A 98 -4.29 5.37 -5.66
N LEU A 99 -2.98 5.26 -5.36
CA LEU A 99 -2.49 5.34 -3.98
C LEU A 99 -2.87 6.70 -3.34
N GLU A 100 -2.85 7.78 -4.12
CA GLU A 100 -3.23 9.10 -3.62
C GLU A 100 -4.69 9.16 -3.15
N GLU A 101 -5.62 8.63 -3.95
CA GLU A 101 -7.04 8.55 -3.57
C GLU A 101 -7.24 7.71 -2.30
N ALA A 102 -6.57 6.57 -2.25
CA ALA A 102 -6.60 5.64 -1.11
C ALA A 102 -6.10 6.29 0.19
N MET A 103 -4.95 6.95 0.13
CA MET A 103 -4.38 7.61 1.31
C MET A 103 -5.24 8.77 1.81
N LYS A 104 -5.85 9.55 0.91
CA LYS A 104 -6.78 10.63 1.27
C LYS A 104 -8.01 10.12 2.04
N LYS A 105 -8.50 8.92 1.75
CA LYS A 105 -9.67 8.33 2.42
C LYS A 105 -9.48 8.11 3.92
N GLY A 106 -8.30 7.71 4.34
CA GLY A 106 -7.99 7.45 5.75
C GLY A 106 -7.11 8.50 6.41
N LYS A 107 -6.73 9.58 5.71
CA LYS A 107 -5.89 10.65 6.27
C LYS A 107 -6.45 11.17 7.59
N GLY A 108 -5.60 11.22 8.62
CA GLY A 108 -5.96 11.68 9.97
C GLY A 108 -6.81 10.70 10.79
N LYS A 109 -7.14 9.51 10.25
CA LYS A 109 -7.95 8.50 10.93
C LYS A 109 -7.20 7.21 11.21
N VAL A 110 -6.25 6.85 10.35
CA VAL A 110 -5.45 5.62 10.44
C VAL A 110 -4.00 5.91 10.07
N TYR A 111 -3.09 5.03 10.50
CA TYR A 111 -1.75 4.94 9.95
C TYR A 111 -1.76 4.05 8.71
N TYR A 112 -0.82 4.28 7.80
CA TYR A 112 -0.62 3.41 6.64
C TYR A 112 0.67 2.61 6.75
N ASN A 113 0.64 1.36 6.29
CA ASN A 113 1.82 0.53 6.03
C ASN A 113 1.84 0.22 4.54
N LEU A 114 2.76 0.84 3.79
CA LEU A 114 2.80 0.68 2.34
C LEU A 114 3.82 -0.38 1.94
N ASP A 115 3.35 -1.46 1.32
CA ASP A 115 4.20 -2.43 0.64
C ASP A 115 4.52 -1.96 -0.79
N ILE A 116 5.69 -1.38 -0.94
CA ILE A 116 6.23 -0.83 -2.19
C ILE A 116 7.56 -1.47 -2.59
N VAL A 117 8.16 -2.26 -1.69
CA VAL A 117 9.45 -2.93 -1.96
C VAL A 117 9.29 -4.01 -3.03
N ASN A 118 10.25 -4.09 -3.94
CA ASN A 118 10.23 -5.03 -5.08
C ASN A 118 9.04 -4.85 -6.04
N LYS A 119 8.39 -3.68 -6.01
CA LYS A 119 7.24 -3.32 -6.85
C LYS A 119 7.57 -2.20 -7.85
N ASN A 120 8.86 -1.92 -8.06
CA ASN A 120 9.38 -0.89 -8.97
C ASN A 120 8.90 0.54 -8.65
N VAL A 121 8.58 0.81 -7.39
CA VAL A 121 8.22 2.16 -6.95
C VAL A 121 9.49 2.98 -6.77
N ALA A 122 9.63 4.05 -7.56
CA ALA A 122 10.78 4.94 -7.45
C ALA A 122 10.72 5.75 -6.14
N VAL A 123 11.87 5.89 -5.47
CA VAL A 123 12.00 6.64 -4.20
C VAL A 123 11.43 8.05 -4.31
N ASN A 124 11.82 8.80 -5.34
CA ASN A 124 11.35 10.18 -5.52
C ASN A 124 9.84 10.27 -5.70
N THR A 125 9.21 9.28 -6.34
CA THR A 125 7.74 9.27 -6.56
C THR A 125 7.00 9.12 -5.24
N ILE A 126 7.39 8.16 -4.40
CA ILE A 126 6.72 7.95 -3.11
C ILE A 126 7.00 9.10 -2.12
N VAL A 127 8.23 9.61 -2.08
CA VAL A 127 8.59 10.73 -1.22
C VAL A 127 7.81 11.99 -1.59
N ALA A 128 7.71 12.30 -2.89
CA ALA A 128 6.93 13.44 -3.38
C ALA A 128 5.45 13.31 -3.04
N LEU A 129 4.87 12.10 -3.17
CA LEU A 129 3.49 11.84 -2.82
C LEU A 129 3.22 12.03 -1.33
N LEU A 130 4.05 11.45 -0.46
CA LEU A 130 3.89 11.57 1.00
C LEU A 130 4.00 13.03 1.45
N LYS A 131 4.98 13.77 0.90
CA LYS A 131 5.14 15.20 1.16
C LYS A 131 3.94 16.02 0.67
N LYS A 132 3.45 15.76 -0.55
CA LYS A 132 2.25 16.41 -1.11
C LYS A 132 1.02 16.20 -0.20
N LEU A 133 0.91 15.01 0.39
CA LEU A 133 -0.21 14.65 1.26
C LEU A 133 0.00 15.05 2.72
N ASP A 134 1.20 15.49 3.12
CA ASP A 134 1.57 15.71 4.52
C ASP A 134 1.27 14.46 5.37
N MET A 135 1.85 13.32 4.94
CA MET A 135 1.60 12.01 5.56
C MET A 135 2.88 11.23 5.89
N GLU A 136 4.04 11.87 5.87
CA GLU A 136 5.33 11.23 6.22
C GLU A 136 5.31 10.65 7.65
N GLY A 137 4.73 11.37 8.61
CA GLY A 137 4.65 10.96 10.02
C GLY A 137 3.55 9.94 10.33
N SER A 138 2.67 9.62 9.36
CA SER A 138 1.58 8.66 9.52
C SER A 138 1.65 7.46 8.57
N THR A 139 2.79 7.33 7.85
CA THR A 139 2.99 6.26 6.87
C THR A 139 4.28 5.52 7.13
N LEU A 140 4.19 4.21 7.35
CA LEU A 140 5.32 3.29 7.39
C LEU A 140 5.56 2.76 5.97
N LEU A 141 6.82 2.76 5.53
CA LEU A 141 7.21 2.16 4.26
C LEU A 141 7.83 0.79 4.53
N TYR A 142 7.17 -0.27 4.09
CA TYR A 142 7.71 -1.62 4.20
C TYR A 142 8.86 -1.79 3.22
N VAL A 143 10.04 -2.05 3.76
CA VAL A 143 11.29 -2.17 2.99
C VAL A 143 11.87 -3.59 3.01
N SER A 144 11.21 -4.55 3.69
CA SER A 144 11.73 -5.90 3.88
C SER A 144 13.17 -5.84 4.44
N ASN A 145 14.09 -6.63 3.89
CA ASN A 145 15.53 -6.54 4.17
C ASN A 145 16.32 -5.83 3.04
N ASN A 146 15.65 -5.01 2.24
CA ASN A 146 16.29 -4.25 1.15
C ASN A 146 16.99 -3.01 1.71
N ARG A 147 18.25 -3.18 2.14
CA ARG A 147 19.08 -2.14 2.77
C ARG A 147 19.32 -0.94 1.85
N ASN A 148 19.55 -1.19 0.55
CA ASN A 148 19.79 -0.12 -0.42
C ASN A 148 18.55 0.76 -0.58
N TYR A 149 17.39 0.15 -0.75
CA TYR A 149 16.14 0.90 -0.88
C TYR A 149 15.80 1.70 0.39
N ALA A 150 16.05 1.11 1.57
CA ALA A 150 15.88 1.80 2.86
C ALA A 150 16.84 3.00 2.98
N PHE A 151 18.11 2.83 2.58
CA PHE A 151 19.09 3.91 2.55
C PHE A 151 18.66 5.05 1.63
N ASP A 152 18.25 4.73 0.40
CA ASP A 152 17.81 5.73 -0.59
C ASP A 152 16.60 6.52 -0.11
N LEU A 153 15.62 5.85 0.53
CA LEU A 153 14.46 6.49 1.14
C LEU A 153 14.88 7.48 2.24
N LYS A 154 15.75 7.06 3.15
CA LYS A 154 16.25 7.93 4.24
C LYS A 154 17.14 9.07 3.74
N ALA A 155 17.92 8.85 2.70
CA ALA A 155 18.71 9.89 2.05
C ALA A 155 17.81 10.94 1.38
N ALA A 156 16.69 10.53 0.79
CA ALA A 156 15.71 11.43 0.18
C ALA A 156 14.90 12.21 1.22
N ASN A 157 14.55 11.58 2.33
CA ASN A 157 13.87 12.23 3.47
C ASN A 157 14.13 11.44 4.76
N SER A 158 14.93 11.99 5.67
CA SER A 158 15.31 11.34 6.93
C SER A 158 14.15 11.15 7.91
N SER A 159 13.04 11.88 7.76
CA SER A 159 11.86 11.75 8.64
C SER A 159 10.94 10.59 8.29
N LEU A 160 11.15 9.89 7.16
CA LEU A 160 10.31 8.76 6.75
C LEU A 160 10.35 7.63 7.78
N LEU A 161 9.21 7.05 8.06
CA LEU A 161 9.10 5.89 8.92
C LEU A 161 9.27 4.62 8.08
N LEU A 162 10.28 3.82 8.42
CA LEU A 162 10.54 2.55 7.72
C LEU A 162 10.06 1.37 8.54
N HIS A 163 9.56 0.36 7.85
CA HIS A 163 9.18 -0.94 8.41
C HIS A 163 10.07 -2.03 7.80
N PRO A 164 11.26 -2.28 8.36
CA PRO A 164 12.13 -3.35 7.91
C PRO A 164 11.66 -4.71 8.42
N MET A 165 11.98 -5.77 7.69
CA MET A 165 11.87 -7.15 8.14
C MET A 165 13.27 -7.75 8.21
N ALA A 166 13.71 -8.11 9.41
CA ALA A 166 14.96 -8.81 9.59
C ALA A 166 14.80 -10.29 9.23
N LYS A 167 15.63 -10.78 8.31
CA LYS A 167 15.73 -12.19 7.92
C LYS A 167 16.96 -12.87 8.54
N ALA A 168 17.92 -12.06 9.00
CA ALA A 168 19.15 -12.50 9.66
C ALA A 168 19.54 -11.52 10.77
N THR A 169 20.45 -11.96 11.65
CA THR A 169 20.97 -11.11 12.75
C THR A 169 21.62 -9.83 12.22
N ASP A 170 22.28 -9.91 11.08
CA ASP A 170 22.93 -8.74 10.45
C ASP A 170 21.93 -7.68 10.01
N ASP A 171 20.70 -8.04 9.64
CA ASP A 171 19.65 -7.08 9.33
C ASP A 171 19.22 -6.32 10.58
N ILE A 172 19.09 -7.01 11.72
CA ILE A 172 18.77 -6.38 13.01
C ILE A 172 19.84 -5.34 13.35
N THR A 173 21.11 -5.73 13.27
CA THR A 173 22.24 -4.84 13.55
C THR A 173 22.25 -3.64 12.62
N TYR A 174 22.08 -3.85 11.31
CA TYR A 174 22.04 -2.78 10.32
C TYR A 174 20.92 -1.79 10.61
N PHE A 175 19.67 -2.24 10.71
CA PHE A 175 18.55 -1.33 10.89
C PHE A 175 18.51 -0.65 12.26
N SER A 176 19.03 -1.27 13.32
CA SER A 176 19.10 -0.65 14.65
C SER A 176 20.21 0.38 14.79
N SER A 177 21.27 0.29 13.98
CA SER A 177 22.43 1.23 14.06
C SER A 177 22.38 2.33 13.00
N SER A 178 21.60 2.19 11.93
CA SER A 178 21.60 3.09 10.78
C SER A 178 20.45 4.11 10.80
N TYR A 179 19.43 3.92 11.61
CA TYR A 179 18.20 4.73 11.70
C TYR A 179 17.72 4.88 13.15
#